data_dc424b73a0ebdca64ea60c2dae4322b2
#
_entry.id   dc424b73a0ebdca64ea60c2dae4322b2
#
_cell.length_a   1.000
_cell.length_b   1.000
_cell.length_c   1.000
_cell.angle_alpha   90.00
_cell.angle_beta   90.00
_cell.angle_gamma   90.00
#
_symmetry.space_group_name_H-M   'P 1'
#
loop_
_entity.id
_entity.type
_entity.pdbx_description
1 polymer ?
#
loop_
_entity_poly.entity_id
_entity_poly.type
_entity_poly.pdbx_seq_one_letter_code
_entity_poly.pdbx_strand_id
1 'polypeptide(L)'
;KDRNLKFFLSSFFFYSVGMQTIFLMATLFGKSEINLAQDKLIGTLLVIQIEAIIGAVIFSRLSKRIGNRNVISIAIILWIVACLWAYFLNKENPTVEYQFYGVAAVVGLVMGGLQAMSRSTYSKLLPENSMENTTYFSFYDVLEKIAIIIGTFIFATLIEHFNNMRIAALSMTIFF
;
A
#
# COMPACT_ATOMS: atom_id res chain seq x y z
N LYS A 1 -4.01 -11.45 -24.95
CA LYS A 1 -4.29 -11.51 -23.50
C LYS A 1 -3.01 -11.65 -22.69
N ASP A 2 -2.10 -12.55 -23.03
CA ASP A 2 -0.87 -12.84 -22.25
C ASP A 2 0.05 -11.62 -22.06
N ARG A 3 0.17 -10.75 -23.07
CA ARG A 3 0.98 -9.53 -22.94
C ARG A 3 0.41 -8.56 -21.90
N ASN A 4 -0.89 -8.37 -21.88
CA ASN A 4 -1.54 -7.48 -20.92
C ASN A 4 -1.46 -8.03 -19.50
N LEU A 5 -1.57 -9.35 -19.34
CA LEU A 5 -1.40 -10.03 -18.06
C LEU A 5 0.04 -9.85 -17.51
N LYS A 6 1.06 -10.02 -18.36
CA LYS A 6 2.47 -9.82 -17.97
C LYS A 6 2.74 -8.37 -17.55
N PHE A 7 2.26 -7.39 -18.32
CA PHE A 7 2.41 -5.97 -17.96
C PHE A 7 1.69 -5.64 -16.64
N PHE A 8 0.48 -6.18 -16.44
CA PHE A 8 -0.24 -5.98 -15.19
C PHE A 8 0.53 -6.58 -14.01
N LEU A 9 1.00 -7.83 -14.11
CA LEU A 9 1.74 -8.48 -13.04
C LEU A 9 3.06 -7.76 -12.70
N SER A 10 3.77 -7.25 -13.71
CA SER A 10 4.95 -6.43 -13.47
C SER A 10 4.61 -5.14 -12.72
N SER A 11 3.59 -4.39 -13.17
CA SER A 11 3.15 -3.18 -12.49
C SER A 11 2.66 -3.48 -11.07
N PHE A 12 1.87 -4.57 -10.91
CA PHE A 12 1.41 -5.05 -9.61
C PHE A 12 2.57 -5.33 -8.66
N PHE A 13 3.60 -6.01 -9.14
CA PHE A 13 4.79 -6.31 -8.35
C PHE A 13 5.46 -5.03 -7.83
N PHE A 14 5.71 -4.05 -8.71
CA PHE A 14 6.38 -2.81 -8.33
C PHE A 14 5.60 -2.03 -7.27
N TYR A 15 4.33 -1.70 -7.51
CA TYR A 15 3.60 -0.94 -6.49
C TYR A 15 3.29 -1.76 -5.23
N SER A 16 3.26 -3.10 -5.30
CA SER A 16 3.16 -3.96 -4.12
C SER A 16 4.41 -3.88 -3.25
N VAL A 17 5.61 -3.77 -3.84
CA VAL A 17 6.85 -3.54 -3.09
C VAL A 17 6.71 -2.29 -2.21
N GLY A 18 6.30 -1.17 -2.77
CA GLY A 18 6.11 0.07 -2.01
C GLY A 18 4.98 -0.02 -0.98
N MET A 19 3.79 -0.46 -1.41
CA MET A 19 2.59 -0.48 -0.59
C MET A 19 2.74 -1.39 0.64
N GLN A 20 3.14 -2.64 0.44
CA GLN A 20 3.24 -3.62 1.52
C GLN A 20 4.34 -3.26 2.52
N THR A 21 5.46 -2.71 2.02
CA THR A 21 6.56 -2.29 2.87
C THR A 21 6.15 -1.11 3.76
N ILE A 22 5.54 -0.08 3.21
CA ILE A 22 5.08 1.08 3.98
C ILE A 22 4.05 0.67 5.02
N PHE A 23 3.10 -0.22 4.67
CA PHE A 23 2.14 -0.76 5.63
C PHE A 23 2.82 -1.49 6.80
N LEU A 24 3.75 -2.39 6.49
CA LEU A 24 4.48 -3.16 7.51
C LEU A 24 5.30 -2.25 8.40
N MET A 25 5.89 -1.18 7.86
CA MET A 25 6.73 -0.24 8.58
C MET A 25 5.96 0.90 9.27
N ALA A 26 4.64 1.02 9.07
CA ALA A 26 3.83 2.10 9.63
C ALA A 26 3.90 2.15 11.18
N THR A 27 3.86 1.00 11.84
CA THR A 27 3.97 0.91 13.31
C THR A 27 5.38 1.26 13.80
N LEU A 28 6.41 0.82 13.07
CA LEU A 28 7.79 1.15 13.38
C LEU A 28 8.03 2.66 13.23
N PHE A 29 7.50 3.27 12.17
CA PHE A 29 7.53 4.71 11.93
C PHE A 29 6.82 5.49 13.06
N GLY A 30 5.63 5.08 13.46
CA GLY A 30 4.89 5.71 14.56
C GLY A 30 5.64 5.62 15.89
N LYS A 31 6.35 4.52 16.13
CA LYS A 31 7.16 4.32 17.34
C LYS A 31 8.45 5.16 17.31
N SER A 32 9.22 5.10 16.22
CA SER A 32 10.56 5.70 16.17
C SER A 32 10.55 7.19 15.83
N GLU A 33 9.68 7.62 14.92
CA GLU A 33 9.64 9.00 14.43
C GLU A 33 8.70 9.91 15.22
N ILE A 34 7.61 9.34 15.75
CA ILE A 34 6.54 10.11 16.44
C ILE A 34 6.54 9.84 17.94
N ASN A 35 7.21 8.76 18.38
CA ASN A 35 7.30 8.32 19.78
C ASN A 35 5.91 7.95 20.37
N LEU A 36 5.05 7.32 19.56
CA LEU A 36 3.75 6.88 20.01
C LEU A 36 3.83 5.71 20.99
N ALA A 37 2.97 5.72 22.01
CA ALA A 37 2.81 4.62 22.93
C ALA A 37 2.22 3.38 22.24
N GLN A 38 2.46 2.19 22.79
CA GLN A 38 2.11 0.93 22.15
C GLN A 38 0.61 0.74 21.94
N ASP A 39 -0.21 1.19 22.88
CA ASP A 39 -1.68 1.18 22.78
C ASP A 39 -2.18 2.02 21.60
N LYS A 40 -1.56 3.16 21.34
CA LYS A 40 -1.87 4.06 20.23
C LYS A 40 -1.43 3.47 18.87
N LEU A 41 -0.33 2.71 18.85
CA LEU A 41 0.09 1.96 17.66
C LEU A 41 -0.90 0.84 17.31
N ILE A 42 -1.43 0.14 18.32
CA ILE A 42 -2.51 -0.85 18.11
C ILE A 42 -3.76 -0.15 17.56
N GLY A 43 -4.14 0.99 18.13
CA GLY A 43 -5.22 1.83 17.61
C GLY A 43 -5.02 2.22 16.15
N THR A 44 -3.80 2.60 15.77
CA THR A 44 -3.45 2.92 14.38
C THR A 44 -3.70 1.74 13.44
N LEU A 45 -3.29 0.53 13.83
CA LEU A 45 -3.53 -0.67 13.02
C LEU A 45 -5.02 -0.95 12.84
N LEU A 46 -5.83 -0.75 13.88
CA LEU A 46 -7.28 -0.91 13.79
C LEU A 46 -7.90 0.11 12.85
N VAL A 47 -7.47 1.37 12.92
CA VAL A 47 -7.89 2.43 11.97
C VAL A 47 -7.57 2.01 10.54
N ILE A 48 -6.32 1.60 10.25
CA ILE A 48 -5.93 1.15 8.91
C ILE A 48 -6.83 0.02 8.41
N GLN A 49 -7.15 -0.97 9.25
CA GLN A 49 -7.97 -2.12 8.84
C GLN A 49 -9.43 -1.74 8.58
N ILE A 50 -10.02 -0.90 9.42
CA ILE A 50 -11.39 -0.42 9.22
C ILE A 50 -11.47 0.41 7.92
N GLU A 51 -10.54 1.34 7.74
CA GLU A 51 -10.47 2.18 6.55
C GLU A 51 -10.19 1.35 5.29
N ALA A 52 -9.44 0.25 5.38
CA ALA A 52 -9.22 -0.65 4.24
C ALA A 52 -10.52 -1.31 3.76
N ILE A 53 -11.41 -1.69 4.67
CA ILE A 53 -12.74 -2.22 4.32
C ILE A 53 -13.57 -1.14 3.59
N ILE A 54 -13.59 0.07 4.14
CA ILE A 54 -14.30 1.22 3.56
C ILE A 54 -13.71 1.54 2.17
N GLY A 55 -12.40 1.58 2.06
CA GLY A 55 -11.67 1.82 0.82
C GLY A 55 -11.98 0.79 -0.26
N ALA A 56 -11.99 -0.50 0.08
CA ALA A 56 -12.37 -1.55 -0.87
C ALA A 56 -13.77 -1.33 -1.45
N VAL A 57 -14.73 -0.90 -0.64
CA VAL A 57 -16.11 -0.60 -1.09
C VAL A 57 -16.15 0.65 -1.96
N ILE A 58 -15.51 1.74 -1.53
CA ILE A 58 -15.50 3.03 -2.25
C ILE A 58 -14.85 2.85 -3.62
N PHE A 59 -13.66 2.28 -3.68
CA PHE A 59 -12.91 2.09 -4.91
C PHE A 59 -13.60 1.09 -5.85
N SER A 60 -14.26 0.06 -5.30
CA SER A 60 -15.07 -0.87 -6.10
C SER A 60 -16.27 -0.16 -6.75
N ARG A 61 -16.94 0.74 -6.04
CA ARG A 61 -18.03 1.54 -6.62
C ARG A 61 -17.52 2.54 -7.66
N LEU A 62 -16.40 3.19 -7.37
CA LEU A 62 -15.77 4.15 -8.27
C LEU A 62 -15.32 3.48 -9.58
N SER A 63 -14.78 2.25 -9.50
CA SER A 63 -14.32 1.51 -10.67
C SER A 63 -15.43 1.17 -11.67
N LYS A 64 -16.67 1.05 -11.21
CA LYS A 64 -17.82 0.87 -12.09
C LYS A 64 -18.12 2.09 -12.95
N ARG A 65 -17.71 3.29 -12.51
CA ARG A 65 -17.94 4.57 -13.23
C ARG A 65 -16.77 4.93 -14.14
N ILE A 66 -15.54 4.82 -13.66
CA ILE A 66 -14.35 5.33 -14.35
C ILE A 66 -13.39 4.22 -14.80
N GLY A 67 -13.68 2.96 -14.49
CA GLY A 67 -12.85 1.80 -14.82
C GLY A 67 -11.72 1.52 -13.83
N ASN A 68 -11.30 0.26 -13.77
CA ASN A 68 -10.27 -0.19 -12.80
C ASN A 68 -8.94 0.53 -12.96
N ARG A 69 -8.49 0.77 -14.20
CA ARG A 69 -7.20 1.41 -14.48
C ARG A 69 -7.11 2.81 -13.87
N ASN A 70 -8.13 3.63 -14.11
CA ASN A 70 -8.15 5.01 -13.60
C ASN A 70 -8.22 5.04 -12.07
N VAL A 71 -8.98 4.11 -11.48
CA VAL A 71 -9.08 3.99 -10.02
C VAL A 71 -7.74 3.57 -9.40
N ILE A 72 -7.02 2.63 -9.99
CA ILE A 72 -5.67 2.25 -9.54
C ILE A 72 -4.72 3.45 -9.62
N SER A 73 -4.75 4.23 -10.71
CA SER A 73 -3.92 5.44 -10.86
C SER A 73 -4.25 6.49 -9.79
N ILE A 74 -5.52 6.73 -9.50
CA ILE A 74 -5.95 7.63 -8.42
C ILE A 74 -5.44 7.13 -7.06
N ALA A 75 -5.56 5.83 -6.80
CA ALA A 75 -5.08 5.22 -5.56
C ALA A 75 -3.56 5.39 -5.38
N ILE A 76 -2.78 5.20 -6.44
CA ILE A 76 -1.33 5.42 -6.43
C ILE A 76 -1.00 6.88 -6.10
N ILE A 77 -1.68 7.84 -6.72
CA ILE A 77 -1.49 9.26 -6.43
C ILE A 77 -1.80 9.57 -4.96
N LEU A 78 -2.92 9.07 -4.44
CA LEU A 78 -3.29 9.24 -3.03
C LEU A 78 -2.26 8.61 -2.09
N TRP A 79 -1.67 7.47 -2.49
CA TRP A 79 -0.60 6.84 -1.74
C TRP A 79 0.65 7.71 -1.64
N ILE A 80 1.08 8.29 -2.77
CA ILE A 80 2.20 9.24 -2.81
C ILE A 80 1.93 10.45 -1.91
N VAL A 81 0.71 11.00 -1.97
CA VAL A 81 0.29 12.11 -1.09
C VAL A 81 0.35 11.72 0.38
N ALA A 82 -0.08 10.50 0.75
CA ALA A 82 0.01 9.99 2.12
C ALA A 82 1.47 9.88 2.59
N CYS A 83 2.38 9.40 1.74
CA CYS A 83 3.81 9.31 2.03
C CYS A 83 4.44 10.71 2.22
N LEU A 84 4.08 11.67 1.37
CA LEU A 84 4.51 13.06 1.52
C LEU A 84 3.98 13.68 2.82
N TRP A 85 2.71 13.43 3.16
CA TRP A 85 2.15 13.90 4.42
C TRP A 85 2.89 13.30 5.63
N ALA A 86 3.16 11.98 5.60
CA ALA A 86 3.95 11.32 6.64
C ALA A 86 5.36 11.91 6.78
N TYR A 87 6.01 12.29 5.67
CA TYR A 87 7.33 12.92 5.68
C TYR A 87 7.34 14.25 6.44
N PHE A 88 6.31 15.09 6.29
CA PHE A 88 6.19 16.40 6.93
C PHE A 88 5.67 16.36 8.38
N LEU A 89 5.35 15.19 8.94
CA LEU A 89 4.94 15.09 10.34
C LEU A 89 6.06 15.56 11.27
N ASN A 90 5.76 16.52 12.13
CA ASN A 90 6.72 17.01 13.13
C ASN A 90 6.31 16.52 14.53
N LYS A 91 7.20 15.77 15.18
CA LYS A 91 6.99 15.22 16.53
C LYS A 91 6.81 16.29 17.63
N GLU A 92 7.27 17.51 17.38
CA GLU A 92 7.12 18.64 18.32
C GLU A 92 5.71 19.25 18.29
N ASN A 93 4.93 18.93 17.26
CA ASN A 93 3.56 19.41 17.13
C ASN A 93 2.64 18.65 18.09
N PRO A 94 1.92 19.33 19.00
CA PRO A 94 1.01 18.68 19.94
C PRO A 94 -0.13 17.88 19.24
N THR A 95 -0.41 18.16 17.96
CA THR A 95 -1.43 17.45 17.16
C THR A 95 -0.86 16.34 16.29
N VAL A 96 0.44 16.01 16.39
CA VAL A 96 1.10 15.03 15.52
C VAL A 96 0.45 13.65 15.57
N GLU A 97 -0.04 13.25 16.73
CA GLU A 97 -0.75 11.99 16.90
C GLU A 97 -2.02 11.92 16.04
N TYR A 98 -2.84 12.96 16.08
CA TYR A 98 -4.06 13.03 15.24
C TYR A 98 -3.73 13.10 13.75
N GLN A 99 -2.65 13.82 13.39
CA GLN A 99 -2.17 13.85 12.01
C GLN A 99 -1.70 12.47 11.55
N PHE A 100 -1.03 11.71 12.43
CA PHE A 100 -0.61 10.34 12.13
C PHE A 100 -1.80 9.40 11.93
N TYR A 101 -2.84 9.51 12.76
CA TYR A 101 -4.09 8.77 12.53
C TYR A 101 -4.76 9.17 11.21
N GLY A 102 -4.69 10.44 10.82
CA GLY A 102 -5.15 10.90 9.52
C GLY A 102 -4.39 10.26 8.36
N VAL A 103 -3.06 10.21 8.44
CA VAL A 103 -2.23 9.49 7.46
C VAL A 103 -2.58 8.00 7.44
N ALA A 104 -2.70 7.37 8.61
CA ALA A 104 -3.05 5.96 8.73
C ALA A 104 -4.42 5.64 8.10
N ALA A 105 -5.40 6.53 8.28
CA ALA A 105 -6.72 6.39 7.67
C ALA A 105 -6.64 6.45 6.13
N VAL A 106 -5.89 7.41 5.57
CA VAL A 106 -5.69 7.51 4.11
C VAL A 106 -4.95 6.28 3.59
N VAL A 107 -3.89 5.84 4.27
CA VAL A 107 -3.14 4.63 3.92
C VAL A 107 -4.05 3.41 3.91
N GLY A 108 -4.86 3.22 4.96
CA GLY A 108 -5.81 2.11 5.06
C GLY A 108 -6.81 2.12 3.90
N LEU A 109 -7.46 3.26 3.68
CA LEU A 109 -8.46 3.44 2.63
C LEU A 109 -7.88 3.11 1.24
N VAL A 110 -6.72 3.64 0.93
CA VAL A 110 -6.07 3.42 -0.38
C VAL A 110 -5.56 1.98 -0.50
N MET A 111 -5.02 1.39 0.57
CA MET A 111 -4.55 0.02 0.59
C MET A 111 -5.67 -0.98 0.27
N GLY A 112 -6.79 -0.88 0.97
CA GLY A 112 -7.96 -1.74 0.71
C GLY A 112 -8.51 -1.57 -0.71
N GLY A 113 -8.56 -0.32 -1.19
CA GLY A 113 -8.95 0.00 -2.56
C GLY A 113 -8.02 -0.63 -3.60
N LEU A 114 -6.71 -0.46 -3.45
CA LEU A 114 -5.70 -1.02 -4.35
C LEU A 114 -5.75 -2.55 -4.39
N GLN A 115 -5.81 -3.21 -3.23
CA GLN A 115 -5.89 -4.67 -3.16
C GLN A 115 -7.16 -5.20 -3.85
N ALA A 116 -8.32 -4.61 -3.58
CA ALA A 116 -9.57 -4.99 -4.21
C ALA A 116 -9.55 -4.80 -5.72
N MET A 117 -9.03 -3.65 -6.21
CA MET A 117 -8.96 -3.33 -7.62
C MET A 117 -7.94 -4.19 -8.36
N SER A 118 -6.80 -4.48 -7.73
CA SER A 118 -5.76 -5.34 -8.30
C SER A 118 -6.26 -6.76 -8.52
N ARG A 119 -6.87 -7.36 -7.50
CA ARG A 119 -7.47 -8.71 -7.60
C ARG A 119 -8.60 -8.75 -8.65
N SER A 120 -9.46 -7.72 -8.68
CA SER A 120 -10.53 -7.60 -9.69
C SER A 120 -9.97 -7.44 -11.11
N THR A 121 -8.91 -6.67 -11.30
CA THR A 121 -8.28 -6.48 -12.61
C THR A 121 -7.59 -7.77 -13.05
N TYR A 122 -6.87 -8.43 -12.16
CA TYR A 122 -6.23 -9.71 -12.42
C TYR A 122 -7.23 -10.75 -12.87
N SER A 123 -8.34 -10.93 -12.14
CA SER A 123 -9.40 -11.87 -12.50
C SER A 123 -9.95 -11.64 -13.92
N LYS A 124 -10.12 -10.38 -14.33
CA LYS A 124 -10.61 -10.02 -15.68
C LYS A 124 -9.59 -10.29 -16.80
N LEU A 125 -8.32 -10.39 -16.47
CA LEU A 125 -7.23 -10.67 -17.43
C LEU A 125 -6.99 -12.16 -17.61
N LEU A 126 -7.47 -13.02 -16.71
CA LEU A 126 -7.34 -14.46 -16.80
C LEU A 126 -8.16 -15.04 -17.97
N PRO A 127 -7.77 -16.18 -18.53
CA PRO A 127 -8.54 -16.91 -19.53
C PRO A 127 -9.87 -17.39 -18.95
N GLU A 128 -10.99 -17.27 -19.70
CA GLU A 128 -12.34 -17.54 -19.23
C GLU A 128 -12.62 -19.02 -18.89
N ASN A 129 -11.82 -19.97 -19.39
CA ASN A 129 -12.02 -21.41 -19.26
C ASN A 129 -10.86 -22.13 -18.57
N SER A 130 -10.10 -21.48 -17.71
CA SER A 130 -9.00 -22.17 -17.04
C SER A 130 -9.52 -22.95 -15.82
N MET A 131 -9.45 -24.27 -15.86
CA MET A 131 -9.54 -25.12 -14.66
C MET A 131 -8.44 -24.79 -13.62
N GLU A 132 -7.52 -23.93 -13.98
CA GLU A 132 -6.32 -23.55 -13.21
C GLU A 132 -6.44 -22.19 -12.50
N ASN A 133 -7.66 -21.66 -12.31
CA ASN A 133 -7.86 -20.37 -11.65
C ASN A 133 -7.15 -20.30 -10.28
N THR A 134 -7.17 -21.39 -9.51
CA THR A 134 -6.48 -21.48 -8.22
C THR A 134 -4.97 -21.31 -8.37
N THR A 135 -4.36 -21.90 -9.39
CA THR A 135 -2.92 -21.76 -9.68
C THR A 135 -2.55 -20.32 -10.01
N TYR A 136 -3.36 -19.63 -10.81
CA TYR A 136 -3.14 -18.22 -11.13
C TYR A 136 -3.22 -17.32 -9.89
N PHE A 137 -4.22 -17.51 -9.04
CA PHE A 137 -4.31 -16.73 -7.80
C PHE A 137 -3.21 -17.07 -6.80
N SER A 138 -2.77 -18.33 -6.72
CA SER A 138 -1.60 -18.71 -5.93
C SER A 138 -0.33 -18.02 -6.42
N PHE A 139 -0.14 -17.88 -7.73
CA PHE A 139 0.98 -17.15 -8.31
C PHE A 139 0.92 -15.64 -7.97
N TYR A 140 -0.27 -15.05 -8.01
CA TYR A 140 -0.48 -13.67 -7.58
C TYR A 140 -0.09 -13.45 -6.11
N ASP A 141 -0.53 -14.34 -5.22
CA ASP A 141 -0.22 -14.28 -3.80
C ASP A 141 1.29 -14.50 -3.53
N VAL A 142 1.96 -15.38 -4.30
CA VAL A 142 3.41 -15.56 -4.23
C VAL A 142 4.14 -14.29 -4.65
N LEU A 143 3.74 -13.62 -5.73
CA LEU A 143 4.32 -12.35 -6.15
C LEU A 143 4.18 -11.28 -5.06
N GLU A 144 3.02 -11.21 -4.41
CA GLU A 144 2.78 -10.29 -3.30
C GLU A 144 3.75 -10.56 -2.13
N LYS A 145 3.97 -11.84 -1.77
CA LYS A 145 4.92 -12.21 -0.70
C LYS A 145 6.37 -11.90 -1.07
N ILE A 146 6.77 -12.15 -2.31
CA ILE A 146 8.10 -11.77 -2.81
C ILE A 146 8.27 -10.25 -2.77
N ALA A 147 7.25 -9.48 -3.14
CA ALA A 147 7.26 -8.02 -3.06
C ALA A 147 7.49 -7.52 -1.62
N ILE A 148 6.86 -8.15 -0.61
CA ILE A 148 7.07 -7.83 0.80
C ILE A 148 8.54 -8.06 1.19
N ILE A 149 9.11 -9.21 0.85
CA ILE A 149 10.50 -9.57 1.20
C ILE A 149 11.48 -8.56 0.59
N ILE A 150 11.35 -8.33 -0.72
CA ILE A 150 12.23 -7.40 -1.45
C ILE A 150 12.06 -5.98 -0.92
N GLY A 151 10.83 -5.53 -0.73
CA GLY A 151 10.55 -4.19 -0.24
C GLY A 151 11.07 -3.95 1.17
N THR A 152 10.91 -4.93 2.06
CA THR A 152 11.45 -4.85 3.43
C THR A 152 12.98 -4.78 3.42
N PHE A 153 13.64 -5.56 2.57
CA PHE A 153 15.09 -5.53 2.42
C PHE A 153 15.57 -4.18 1.88
N ILE A 154 14.93 -3.66 0.83
CA ILE A 154 15.25 -2.34 0.26
C ILE A 154 15.03 -1.23 1.31
N PHE A 155 13.93 -1.28 2.05
CA PHE A 155 13.63 -0.30 3.08
C PHE A 155 14.67 -0.32 4.20
N ALA A 156 15.09 -1.50 4.65
CA ALA A 156 16.13 -1.64 5.67
C ALA A 156 17.47 -1.04 5.19
N THR A 157 17.89 -1.34 3.95
CA THR A 157 19.10 -0.76 3.37
C THR A 157 19.02 0.76 3.18
N LEU A 158 17.83 1.29 2.85
CA LEU A 158 17.60 2.73 2.76
C LEU A 158 17.70 3.41 4.12
N ILE A 159 17.16 2.80 5.19
CA ILE A 159 17.32 3.33 6.56
C ILE A 159 18.80 3.37 6.95
N GLU A 160 19.53 2.30 6.69
CA GLU A 160 20.96 2.21 7.02
C GLU A 160 21.77 3.26 6.25
N HIS A 161 21.48 3.47 4.96
CA HIS A 161 22.20 4.40 4.11
C HIS A 161 21.90 5.88 4.45
N PHE A 162 20.63 6.23 4.65
CA PHE A 162 20.21 7.62 4.92
C PHE A 162 20.20 7.96 6.40
N ASN A 163 20.29 6.98 7.28
CA ASN A 163 20.11 7.12 8.73
C ASN A 163 18.85 7.94 9.09
N ASN A 164 17.83 7.84 8.25
CA ASN A 164 16.58 8.61 8.37
C ASN A 164 15.40 7.81 7.80
N MET A 165 14.51 7.40 8.67
CA MET A 165 13.36 6.58 8.31
C MET A 165 12.34 7.31 7.41
N ARG A 166 12.23 8.64 7.55
CA ARG A 166 11.33 9.46 6.73
C ARG A 166 11.78 9.51 5.28
N ILE A 167 13.09 9.65 5.06
CA ILE A 167 13.68 9.62 3.72
C ILE A 167 13.53 8.24 3.12
N ALA A 168 13.77 7.18 3.90
CA ALA A 168 13.57 5.81 3.45
C ALA A 168 12.11 5.56 3.04
N ALA A 169 11.13 5.99 3.85
CA ALA A 169 9.71 5.87 3.53
C ALA A 169 9.32 6.65 2.26
N LEU A 170 9.83 7.88 2.12
CA LEU A 170 9.60 8.68 0.92
C LEU A 170 10.25 8.06 -0.33
N SER A 171 11.46 7.49 -0.19
CA SER A 171 12.15 6.83 -1.30
C SER A 171 11.38 5.63 -1.85
N MET A 172 10.55 4.97 -1.02
CA MET A 172 9.69 3.88 -1.48
C MET A 172 8.62 4.33 -2.49
N THR A 173 8.35 5.64 -2.58
CA THR A 173 7.41 6.17 -3.59
C THR A 173 7.90 5.98 -5.03
N ILE A 174 9.19 5.68 -5.24
CA ILE A 174 9.75 5.39 -6.58
C ILE A 174 9.14 4.12 -7.21
N PHE A 175 8.56 3.25 -6.37
CA PHE A 175 7.90 2.03 -6.82
C PHE A 175 6.47 2.23 -7.33
N PHE A 176 5.92 3.43 -7.22
CA PHE A 176 4.58 3.81 -7.67
C PHE A 176 4.62 4.57 -9.00
#